data_01b41d3d91da7b31e172a543d8fd6a89
#
_entry.id   01b41d3d91da7b31e172a543d8fd6a89
#
_cell.length_a   1.000
_cell.length_b   1.000
_cell.length_c   1.000
_cell.angle_alpha   90.00
_cell.angle_beta   90.00
_cell.angle_gamma   90.00
#
_symmetry.space_group_name_H-M   'P 1'
#
loop_
_entity.id
_entity.type
_entity.pdbx_description
1 polymer ?
#
loop_
_entity_poly.entity_id
_entity_poly.type
_entity_poly.pdbx_seq_one_letter_code
_entity_poly.pdbx_strand_id
1 'polypeptide(L)'
;MEEWQNGHDQPGYHYHQEQDKKRKPIETPGKRFWKMWGPLLIKWGIGIGVGMVVMAAMMVAYMKTHYQTQAALEALMSDQNKLMGFYEKMLNKYIDYTTWVEGLSALVTIPVMAILYHGDRKKEKKAGIIPDKKAPLWKYPAALIMALAMSLGLNNLIFIGNLS
;
A
#
# COMPACT_ATOMS: atom_id res chain seq x y z
N MET A 1 -34.09 62.54 -29.78
CA MET A 1 -33.79 61.15 -30.05
C MET A 1 -32.46 60.87 -29.38
N GLU A 2 -32.53 60.38 -28.14
CA GLU A 2 -31.35 60.10 -27.33
C GLU A 2 -31.02 58.61 -27.45
N GLU A 3 -29.79 58.36 -27.86
CA GLU A 3 -29.19 57.09 -28.12
C GLU A 3 -28.78 56.44 -26.77
N TRP A 4 -29.52 55.41 -26.36
CA TRP A 4 -29.18 54.59 -25.17
C TRP A 4 -28.15 53.56 -25.54
N GLN A 5 -26.86 53.90 -25.48
CA GLN A 5 -25.78 52.93 -25.44
C GLN A 5 -25.54 52.55 -23.99
N ASN A 6 -26.28 51.56 -23.51
CA ASN A 6 -25.96 50.91 -22.24
C ASN A 6 -25.00 49.73 -22.50
N GLY A 7 -23.72 50.04 -22.41
CA GLY A 7 -22.70 49.01 -22.23
C GLY A 7 -22.86 48.39 -20.85
N HIS A 8 -23.51 47.24 -20.81
CA HIS A 8 -23.51 46.40 -19.61
C HIS A 8 -22.17 45.68 -19.51
N ASP A 9 -21.17 46.34 -18.96
CA ASP A 9 -20.05 45.69 -18.32
C ASP A 9 -20.57 45.06 -17.03
N GLN A 10 -21.13 43.84 -17.15
CA GLN A 10 -21.50 43.03 -15.98
C GLN A 10 -20.25 42.39 -15.40
N PRO A 11 -19.80 42.79 -14.22
CA PRO A 11 -18.59 42.20 -13.60
C PRO A 11 -18.73 40.69 -13.28
N GLY A 12 -19.95 40.17 -13.34
CA GLY A 12 -20.24 38.76 -13.00
C GLY A 12 -19.78 37.74 -14.03
N TYR A 13 -19.74 38.10 -15.32
CA TYR A 13 -19.37 37.11 -16.36
C TYR A 13 -17.89 36.73 -16.38
N HIS A 14 -17.02 37.66 -15.94
CA HIS A 14 -15.58 37.36 -15.85
C HIS A 14 -15.23 36.42 -14.72
N TYR A 15 -15.96 36.44 -13.61
CA TYR A 15 -15.74 35.52 -12.48
C TYR A 15 -16.06 34.06 -12.83
N HIS A 16 -17.08 33.80 -13.63
CA HIS A 16 -17.43 32.45 -14.03
C HIS A 16 -16.42 31.85 -15.03
N GLN A 17 -15.86 32.65 -15.94
CA GLN A 17 -14.86 32.19 -16.88
C GLN A 17 -13.51 31.87 -16.21
N GLU A 18 -13.10 32.62 -15.17
CA GLU A 18 -11.89 32.30 -14.40
C GLU A 18 -12.06 31.04 -13.52
N GLN A 19 -13.25 30.79 -12.98
CA GLN A 19 -13.54 29.60 -12.22
C GLN A 19 -13.57 28.35 -13.10
N ASP A 20 -14.08 28.42 -14.32
CA ASP A 20 -14.08 27.30 -15.25
C ASP A 20 -12.68 26.95 -15.76
N LYS A 21 -11.78 27.92 -15.89
CA LYS A 21 -10.36 27.66 -16.20
C LYS A 21 -9.62 26.96 -15.07
N LYS A 22 -10.11 27.01 -13.83
CA LYS A 22 -9.53 26.32 -12.66
C LYS A 22 -10.16 24.95 -12.39
N ARG A 23 -11.23 24.57 -13.07
CA ARG A 23 -11.81 23.23 -12.93
C ARG A 23 -10.84 22.22 -13.53
N LYS A 24 -10.28 21.38 -12.66
CA LYS A 24 -9.45 20.26 -13.11
C LYS A 24 -10.27 19.39 -14.08
N PRO A 25 -9.70 18.94 -15.21
CA PRO A 25 -10.38 18.06 -16.12
C PRO A 25 -10.88 16.83 -15.34
N ILE A 26 -12.14 16.46 -15.59
CA ILE A 26 -12.78 15.31 -14.92
C ILE A 26 -11.92 14.11 -15.16
N GLU A 27 -11.32 13.58 -14.09
CA GLU A 27 -10.45 12.40 -14.18
C GLU A 27 -11.27 11.20 -14.65
N THR A 28 -10.73 10.46 -15.61
CA THR A 28 -11.35 9.21 -16.09
C THR A 28 -11.57 8.23 -14.94
N PRO A 29 -12.65 7.42 -14.97
CA PRO A 29 -12.95 6.45 -13.92
C PRO A 29 -11.77 5.52 -13.57
N GLY A 30 -11.02 5.08 -14.58
CA GLY A 30 -9.83 4.26 -14.39
C GLY A 30 -8.72 4.98 -13.61
N LYS A 31 -8.53 6.29 -13.86
CA LYS A 31 -7.52 7.08 -13.16
C LYS A 31 -7.88 7.30 -11.68
N ARG A 32 -9.19 7.47 -11.38
CA ARG A 32 -9.69 7.53 -10.00
C ARG A 32 -9.52 6.19 -9.28
N PHE A 33 -9.83 5.08 -9.96
CA PHE A 33 -9.63 3.74 -9.43
C PHE A 33 -8.17 3.51 -9.05
N TRP A 34 -7.21 3.80 -9.93
CA TRP A 34 -5.78 3.63 -9.66
C TRP A 34 -5.27 4.54 -8.54
N LYS A 35 -5.79 5.76 -8.41
CA LYS A 35 -5.42 6.63 -7.28
C LYS A 35 -5.89 6.08 -5.93
N MET A 36 -7.05 5.44 -5.91
CA MET A 36 -7.64 4.92 -4.68
C MET A 36 -7.10 3.54 -4.31
N TRP A 37 -7.04 2.62 -5.28
CA TRP A 37 -6.69 1.22 -5.04
C TRP A 37 -5.23 0.88 -5.36
N GLY A 38 -4.57 1.67 -6.20
CA GLY A 38 -3.18 1.43 -6.60
C GLY A 38 -2.23 1.20 -5.44
N PRO A 39 -2.21 2.07 -4.41
CA PRO A 39 -1.35 1.88 -3.24
C PRO A 39 -1.62 0.58 -2.48
N LEU A 40 -2.89 0.20 -2.35
CA LEU A 40 -3.29 -1.03 -1.68
C LEU A 40 -2.83 -2.27 -2.46
N LEU A 41 -3.06 -2.27 -3.79
CA LEU A 41 -2.65 -3.35 -4.67
C LEU A 41 -1.13 -3.52 -4.69
N ILE A 42 -0.38 -2.42 -4.71
CA ILE A 42 1.08 -2.45 -4.66
C ILE A 42 1.56 -3.01 -3.31
N LYS A 43 0.98 -2.57 -2.19
CA LYS A 43 1.28 -3.12 -0.87
C LYS A 43 1.03 -4.62 -0.81
N TRP A 44 -0.11 -5.07 -1.32
CA TRP A 44 -0.46 -6.49 -1.37
C TRP A 44 0.50 -7.28 -2.25
N GLY A 45 0.80 -6.76 -3.45
CA GLY A 45 1.75 -7.40 -4.36
C GLY A 45 3.14 -7.58 -3.74
N ILE A 46 3.65 -6.54 -3.06
CA ILE A 46 4.92 -6.61 -2.34
C ILE A 46 4.84 -7.63 -1.20
N GLY A 47 3.77 -7.62 -0.41
CA GLY A 47 3.58 -8.55 0.70
C GLY A 47 3.58 -10.01 0.25
N ILE A 48 2.83 -10.32 -0.82
CA ILE A 48 2.80 -11.66 -1.43
C ILE A 48 4.18 -12.02 -1.97
N GLY A 49 4.85 -11.12 -2.70
CA GLY A 49 6.17 -11.38 -3.26
C GLY A 49 7.23 -11.67 -2.19
N VAL A 50 7.29 -10.85 -1.14
CA VAL A 50 8.19 -11.06 0.01
C VAL A 50 7.86 -12.38 0.72
N GLY A 51 6.58 -12.65 0.95
CA GLY A 51 6.12 -13.89 1.57
C GLY A 51 6.55 -15.14 0.78
N MET A 52 6.39 -15.12 -0.55
CA MET A 52 6.83 -16.21 -1.43
C MET A 52 8.35 -16.43 -1.36
N VAL A 53 9.14 -15.35 -1.39
CA VAL A 53 10.60 -15.43 -1.32
C VAL A 53 11.05 -16.02 0.01
N VAL A 54 10.46 -15.54 1.12
CA VAL A 54 10.79 -16.08 2.46
C VAL A 54 10.38 -17.54 2.58
N MET A 55 9.18 -17.91 2.12
CA MET A 55 8.71 -19.29 2.11
C MET A 55 9.65 -20.21 1.31
N ALA A 56 10.05 -19.78 0.11
CA ALA A 56 10.98 -20.52 -0.72
C ALA A 56 12.36 -20.67 -0.05
N ALA A 57 12.87 -19.61 0.58
CA ALA A 57 14.15 -19.65 1.31
C ALA A 57 14.08 -20.62 2.51
N MET A 58 12.99 -20.58 3.27
CA MET A 58 12.76 -21.50 4.38
C MET A 58 12.65 -22.95 3.90
N MET A 59 11.97 -23.20 2.77
CA MET A 59 11.85 -24.52 2.17
C MET A 59 13.23 -25.08 1.79
N VAL A 60 14.03 -24.27 1.09
CA VAL A 60 15.40 -24.68 0.72
C VAL A 60 16.27 -24.93 1.94
N ALA A 61 16.21 -24.06 2.96
CA ALA A 61 16.97 -24.23 4.19
C ALA A 61 16.56 -25.51 4.94
N TYR A 62 15.26 -25.78 5.02
CA TYR A 62 14.74 -26.98 5.68
C TYR A 62 15.12 -28.26 4.91
N MET A 63 15.01 -28.25 3.59
CA MET A 63 15.44 -29.38 2.75
C MET A 63 16.93 -29.69 2.94
N LYS A 64 17.79 -28.67 2.91
CA LYS A 64 19.23 -28.84 3.13
C LYS A 64 19.57 -29.44 4.49
N THR A 65 18.79 -29.15 5.52
CA THR A 65 19.06 -29.60 6.89
C THR A 65 18.53 -31.03 7.15
N HIS A 66 17.38 -31.38 6.54
CA HIS A 66 16.69 -32.63 6.88
C HIS A 66 16.73 -33.68 5.77
N TYR A 67 16.98 -33.26 4.51
CA TYR A 67 16.98 -34.14 3.33
C TYR A 67 18.29 -33.97 2.53
N GLN A 68 19.40 -34.34 3.17
CA GLN A 68 20.74 -34.17 2.58
C GLN A 68 21.02 -35.17 1.45
N THR A 69 20.27 -36.27 1.39
CA THR A 69 20.48 -37.35 0.43
C THR A 69 19.37 -37.34 -0.62
N GLN A 70 19.72 -37.58 -1.88
CA GLN A 70 18.78 -37.64 -2.99
C GLN A 70 17.69 -38.71 -2.77
N ALA A 71 18.06 -39.85 -2.19
CA ALA A 71 17.12 -40.88 -1.82
C ALA A 71 16.08 -40.44 -0.76
N ALA A 72 16.46 -39.59 0.18
CA ALA A 72 15.53 -39.01 1.16
C ALA A 72 14.55 -38.03 0.52
N LEU A 73 14.97 -37.29 -0.48
CA LEU A 73 14.13 -36.38 -1.25
C LEU A 73 13.10 -37.14 -2.11
N GLU A 74 13.55 -38.20 -2.78
CA GLU A 74 12.69 -39.10 -3.56
C GLU A 74 11.65 -39.80 -2.69
N ALA A 75 12.05 -40.26 -1.50
CA ALA A 75 11.16 -40.88 -0.52
C ALA A 75 10.11 -39.86 0.05
N LEU A 76 10.45 -38.59 0.12
CA LEU A 76 9.49 -37.51 0.48
C LEU A 76 8.49 -37.27 -0.64
N MET A 77 8.97 -37.19 -1.88
CA MET A 77 8.14 -36.92 -3.04
C MET A 77 7.23 -38.08 -3.45
N SER A 78 7.63 -39.32 -3.16
CA SER A 78 6.85 -40.50 -3.49
C SER A 78 5.73 -40.81 -2.49
N ASP A 79 5.78 -40.24 -1.28
CA ASP A 79 4.79 -40.48 -0.21
C ASP A 79 3.98 -39.21 0.07
N GLN A 80 2.73 -39.21 -0.36
CA GLN A 80 1.82 -38.06 -0.22
C GLN A 80 1.61 -37.65 1.25
N ASN A 81 1.60 -38.59 2.18
CA ASN A 81 1.42 -38.29 3.60
C ASN A 81 2.65 -37.60 4.19
N LYS A 82 3.84 -38.00 3.79
CA LYS A 82 5.09 -37.33 4.18
C LYS A 82 5.18 -35.93 3.60
N LEU A 83 4.75 -35.77 2.36
CA LEU A 83 4.70 -34.49 1.68
C LEU A 83 3.73 -33.54 2.40
N MET A 84 2.54 -33.97 2.76
CA MET A 84 1.57 -33.17 3.53
C MET A 84 2.11 -32.81 4.91
N GLY A 85 2.70 -33.75 5.63
CA GLY A 85 3.35 -33.45 6.93
C GLY A 85 4.53 -32.47 6.82
N PHE A 86 5.24 -32.50 5.69
CA PHE A 86 6.28 -31.51 5.39
C PHE A 86 5.67 -30.10 5.20
N TYR A 87 4.62 -29.97 4.40
CA TYR A 87 3.94 -28.69 4.18
C TYR A 87 3.34 -28.13 5.47
N GLU A 88 2.73 -28.96 6.29
CA GLU A 88 2.17 -28.55 7.59
C GLU A 88 3.26 -28.00 8.52
N LYS A 89 4.39 -28.68 8.64
CA LYS A 89 5.54 -28.21 9.43
C LYS A 89 6.10 -26.89 8.90
N MET A 90 6.18 -26.75 7.58
CA MET A 90 6.66 -25.53 6.95
C MET A 90 5.70 -24.37 7.17
N LEU A 91 4.38 -24.64 7.07
CA LEU A 91 3.35 -23.63 7.29
C LEU A 91 3.37 -23.12 8.73
N ASN A 92 3.42 -24.03 9.71
CA ASN A 92 3.50 -23.67 11.12
C ASN A 92 4.76 -22.82 11.41
N LYS A 93 5.90 -23.24 10.86
CA LYS A 93 7.13 -22.46 10.99
C LYS A 93 7.05 -21.10 10.30
N TYR A 94 6.36 -21.00 9.16
CA TYR A 94 6.12 -19.72 8.49
C TYR A 94 5.26 -18.79 9.35
N ILE A 95 4.23 -19.32 10.01
CA ILE A 95 3.36 -18.56 10.92
C ILE A 95 4.18 -17.94 12.06
N ASP A 96 5.13 -18.66 12.63
CA ASP A 96 6.01 -18.14 13.70
C ASP A 96 6.87 -16.95 13.22
N TYR A 97 7.21 -16.91 11.93
CA TYR A 97 7.99 -15.84 11.32
C TYR A 97 7.16 -14.74 10.65
N THR A 98 5.83 -14.80 10.72
CA THR A 98 4.93 -13.85 10.02
C THR A 98 5.25 -12.39 10.38
N THR A 99 5.52 -12.09 11.64
CA THR A 99 5.88 -10.73 12.09
C THR A 99 7.15 -10.22 11.40
N TRP A 100 8.16 -11.09 11.22
CA TRP A 100 9.39 -10.74 10.51
C TRP A 100 9.15 -10.53 9.01
N VAL A 101 8.30 -11.36 8.40
CA VAL A 101 7.90 -11.23 6.99
C VAL A 101 7.16 -9.91 6.77
N GLU A 102 6.25 -9.54 7.66
CA GLU A 102 5.56 -8.26 7.62
C GLU A 102 6.51 -7.07 7.78
N GLY A 103 7.46 -7.16 8.73
CA GLY A 103 8.51 -6.16 8.91
C GLY A 103 9.37 -5.97 7.66
N LEU A 104 9.79 -7.05 7.04
CA LEU A 104 10.57 -7.03 5.80
C LEU A 104 9.75 -6.45 4.63
N SER A 105 8.49 -6.85 4.52
CA SER A 105 7.55 -6.31 3.53
C SER A 105 7.34 -4.80 3.72
N ALA A 106 7.21 -4.33 4.95
CA ALA A 106 7.10 -2.90 5.25
C ALA A 106 8.37 -2.13 4.84
N LEU A 107 9.55 -2.70 5.08
CA LEU A 107 10.85 -2.13 4.73
C LEU A 107 10.99 -1.92 3.21
N VAL A 108 10.42 -2.81 2.39
CA VAL A 108 10.36 -2.67 0.92
C VAL A 108 9.24 -1.72 0.50
N THR A 109 8.08 -1.82 1.14
CA THR A 109 6.90 -1.03 0.77
C THR A 109 7.09 0.47 0.99
N ILE A 110 7.73 0.87 2.11
CA ILE A 110 7.92 2.28 2.46
C ILE A 110 8.69 3.04 1.37
N PRO A 111 9.87 2.63 0.92
CA PRO A 111 10.59 3.34 -0.14
C PRO A 111 9.86 3.31 -1.48
N VAL A 112 9.24 2.20 -1.85
CA VAL A 112 8.45 2.11 -3.09
C VAL A 112 7.31 3.13 -3.08
N MET A 113 6.55 3.20 -1.99
CA MET A 113 5.48 4.18 -1.83
C MET A 113 6.02 5.62 -1.80
N ALA A 114 7.15 5.86 -1.13
CA ALA A 114 7.77 7.18 -1.10
C ALA A 114 8.14 7.68 -2.50
N ILE A 115 8.67 6.79 -3.37
CA ILE A 115 9.01 7.12 -4.76
C ILE A 115 7.75 7.42 -5.58
N LEU A 116 6.72 6.58 -5.47
CA LEU A 116 5.46 6.74 -6.20
C LEU A 116 4.76 8.05 -5.84
N TYR A 117 4.67 8.35 -4.55
CA TYR A 117 4.01 9.57 -4.08
C TYR A 117 4.85 10.84 -4.25
N HIS A 118 6.17 10.72 -4.41
CA HIS A 118 7.02 11.90 -4.62
C HIS A 118 6.61 12.70 -5.85
N GLY A 119 6.33 12.01 -6.95
CA GLY A 119 5.90 12.63 -8.21
C GLY A 119 4.54 13.34 -8.09
N ASP A 120 3.59 12.72 -7.43
CA ASP A 120 2.25 13.29 -7.24
C ASP A 120 2.28 14.48 -6.27
N ARG A 121 3.03 14.38 -5.19
CA ARG A 121 3.24 15.49 -4.24
C ARG A 121 3.87 16.72 -4.90
N LYS A 122 4.82 16.51 -5.83
CA LYS A 122 5.43 17.62 -6.59
C LYS A 122 4.41 18.33 -7.48
N LYS A 123 3.50 17.58 -8.12
CA LYS A 123 2.41 18.14 -8.94
C LYS A 123 1.39 18.91 -8.09
N GLU A 124 0.99 18.34 -6.96
CA GLU A 124 0.04 18.96 -6.03
C GLU A 124 0.58 20.25 -5.39
N LYS A 125 1.89 20.25 -5.11
CA LYS A 125 2.60 21.44 -4.63
C LYS A 125 2.61 22.56 -5.68
N LYS A 126 2.91 22.22 -6.96
CA LYS A 126 2.85 23.17 -8.07
C LYS A 126 1.43 23.70 -8.33
N ALA A 127 0.42 22.88 -8.04
CA ALA A 127 -0.99 23.28 -8.16
C ALA A 127 -1.51 24.09 -6.96
N GLY A 128 -0.67 24.39 -5.96
CA GLY A 128 -1.06 25.15 -4.76
C GLY A 128 -2.02 24.41 -3.81
N ILE A 129 -2.20 23.10 -3.99
CA ILE A 129 -3.11 22.27 -3.18
C ILE A 129 -2.46 21.93 -1.84
N ILE A 130 -1.17 21.69 -1.85
CA ILE A 130 -0.38 21.39 -0.64
C ILE A 130 0.42 22.63 -0.26
N PRO A 131 0.32 23.11 0.99
CA PRO A 131 1.09 24.25 1.44
C PRO A 131 2.60 23.95 1.37
N ASP A 132 3.38 24.96 0.99
CA ASP A 132 4.84 24.86 0.88
C ASP A 132 5.55 24.67 2.23
N LYS A 133 4.88 25.05 3.31
CA LYS A 133 5.42 24.91 4.68
C LYS A 133 5.44 23.45 5.10
N LYS A 134 6.62 22.97 5.45
CA LYS A 134 6.78 21.65 6.07
C LYS A 134 6.05 21.62 7.41
N ALA A 135 5.38 20.50 7.70
CA ALA A 135 4.79 20.32 9.02
C ALA A 135 5.89 20.37 10.10
N PRO A 136 5.62 20.93 11.28
CA PRO A 136 6.59 20.94 12.37
C PRO A 136 6.97 19.50 12.76
N LEU A 137 8.23 19.31 13.09
CA LEU A 137 8.84 17.98 13.33
C LEU A 137 8.07 17.13 14.35
N TRP A 138 7.44 17.75 15.35
CA TRP A 138 6.70 17.02 16.39
C TRP A 138 5.42 16.32 15.86
N LYS A 139 4.87 16.76 14.71
CA LYS A 139 3.69 16.12 14.10
C LYS A 139 4.00 14.74 13.52
N TYR A 140 5.25 14.47 13.14
CA TYR A 140 5.63 13.17 12.58
C TYR A 140 5.54 12.03 13.61
N PRO A 141 6.15 12.16 14.82
CA PRO A 141 5.98 11.12 15.85
C PRO A 141 4.52 10.99 16.30
N ALA A 142 3.75 12.08 16.41
CA ALA A 142 2.35 12.01 16.75
C ALA A 142 1.53 11.22 15.69
N ALA A 143 1.77 11.45 14.39
CA ALA A 143 1.14 10.70 13.32
C ALA A 143 1.55 9.21 13.35
N LEU A 144 2.82 8.91 13.65
CA LEU A 144 3.29 7.53 13.80
C LEU A 144 2.59 6.81 14.95
N ILE A 145 2.50 7.45 16.11
CA ILE A 145 1.80 6.88 17.28
C ILE A 145 0.32 6.63 16.97
N MET A 146 -0.35 7.59 16.31
CA MET A 146 -1.73 7.40 15.87
C MET A 146 -1.88 6.23 14.90
N ALA A 147 -1.00 6.10 13.92
CA ALA A 147 -1.03 5.00 12.96
C ALA A 147 -0.82 3.64 13.64
N LEU A 148 0.11 3.55 14.59
CA LEU A 148 0.34 2.35 15.40
C LEU A 148 -0.89 2.02 16.26
N ALA A 149 -1.46 3.00 16.95
CA ALA A 149 -2.65 2.80 17.78
C ALA A 149 -3.85 2.32 16.96
N MET A 150 -4.07 2.89 15.75
CA MET A 150 -5.12 2.45 14.84
C MET A 150 -4.88 1.02 14.33
N SER A 151 -3.63 0.68 13.99
CA SER A 151 -3.26 -0.67 13.53
C SER A 151 -3.51 -1.71 14.61
N LEU A 152 -3.07 -1.46 15.84
CA LEU A 152 -3.30 -2.34 16.99
C LEU A 152 -4.79 -2.46 17.32
N GLY A 153 -5.53 -1.34 17.28
CA GLY A 153 -6.97 -1.33 17.53
C GLY A 153 -7.74 -2.15 16.49
N LEU A 154 -7.40 -2.04 15.21
CA LEU A 154 -8.02 -2.82 14.14
C LEU A 154 -7.72 -4.32 14.29
N ASN A 155 -6.47 -4.69 14.59
CA ASN A 155 -6.10 -6.09 14.82
C ASN A 155 -6.87 -6.70 16.01
N ASN A 156 -7.03 -5.95 17.09
CA ASN A 156 -7.81 -6.43 18.25
C ASN A 156 -9.30 -6.58 17.92
N LEU A 157 -9.89 -5.67 17.12
CA LEU A 157 -11.27 -5.78 16.66
C LEU A 157 -11.49 -7.02 15.78
N ILE A 158 -10.56 -7.31 14.86
CA ILE A 158 -10.63 -8.51 14.01
C ILE A 158 -10.52 -9.77 14.87
N PHE A 159 -9.62 -9.77 15.87
CA PHE A 159 -9.45 -10.90 16.77
C PHE A 159 -10.72 -11.19 17.60
N ILE A 160 -11.37 -10.15 18.15
CA ILE A 160 -12.64 -10.27 18.89
C ILE A 160 -13.76 -10.74 17.96
N GLY A 161 -13.83 -10.23 16.73
CA GLY A 161 -14.83 -10.65 15.75
C GLY A 161 -14.69 -12.10 15.27
N ASN A 162 -13.51 -12.71 15.39
CA ASN A 162 -13.28 -14.12 15.07
C ASN A 162 -13.57 -15.06 16.26
N LEU A 163 -13.78 -14.52 17.45
CA LEU A 163 -14.12 -15.29 18.67
C LEU A 163 -15.62 -15.36 18.95
N SER A 164 -16.42 -14.62 18.20
CA SER A 164 -17.90 -14.60 18.25
C SER A 164 -18.49 -15.44 17.11
#